data_356c6b30da333011c5b5fcc15df611a6
#
_entry.id   356c6b30da333011c5b5fcc15df611a6
#
_cell.length_a   1.000
_cell.length_b   1.000
_cell.length_c   1.000
_cell.angle_alpha   90.00
_cell.angle_beta   90.00
_cell.angle_gamma   90.00
#
_symmetry.space_group_name_H-M   'P 1'
#
loop_
_entity.id
_entity.type
_entity.pdbx_description
1 polymer ?
#
loop_
_entity_poly.entity_id
_entity_poly.type
_entity_poly.pdbx_seq_one_letter_code
_entity_poly.pdbx_strand_id
1 'polypeptide(L)'
;TIENFDSRCAEETIAAIDDLLGQGAEKLIFDVRNNPGGYAKELVKVLDYLLPEGELFRTVDYAGKENVDHSDADCLDIPMAVLVNGDSYSAAEFFAAALSEYGVADVVGEKTCGKGYFQNTIRLSDGSAVGLSVGKYFTPKGVSLAGVGITPDVVVPVDEETADAIYY
;
A
#
# COMPACT_ATOMS: atom_id res chain seq x y z
N THR A 1 -3.25 -12.81 -0.36
CA THR A 1 -4.09 -11.62 -0.53
C THR A 1 -4.03 -10.76 0.71
N ILE A 2 -3.97 -9.44 0.54
CA ILE A 2 -4.15 -8.44 1.60
C ILE A 2 -5.46 -7.72 1.30
N GLU A 3 -6.52 -8.02 2.05
CA GLU A 3 -7.85 -7.46 1.78
C GLU A 3 -7.98 -5.99 2.21
N ASN A 4 -7.30 -5.61 3.31
CA ASN A 4 -7.21 -4.23 3.79
C ASN A 4 -6.02 -4.10 4.76
N PHE A 5 -5.63 -2.86 5.08
CA PHE A 5 -4.61 -2.57 6.08
C PHE A 5 -5.27 -2.26 7.45
N ASP A 6 -5.97 -3.24 8.02
CA ASP A 6 -6.59 -3.13 9.34
C ASP A 6 -5.55 -3.22 10.48
N SER A 7 -6.02 -3.23 11.73
CA SER A 7 -5.13 -3.19 12.91
C SER A 7 -4.28 -4.45 13.14
N ARG A 8 -4.50 -5.52 12.38
CA ARG A 8 -3.76 -6.79 12.47
C ARG A 8 -3.03 -7.14 11.16
N CYS A 9 -3.18 -6.30 10.15
CA CYS A 9 -2.66 -6.56 8.81
C CYS A 9 -1.17 -6.89 8.82
N ALA A 10 -0.36 -6.14 9.54
CA ALA A 10 1.09 -6.38 9.58
C ALA A 10 1.43 -7.72 10.25
N GLU A 11 0.84 -8.01 11.41
CA GLU A 11 1.05 -9.28 12.12
C GLU A 11 0.66 -10.48 11.26
N GLU A 12 -0.54 -10.44 10.66
CA GLU A 12 -1.07 -11.53 9.83
C GLU A 12 -0.28 -11.69 8.53
N THR A 13 0.12 -10.60 7.89
CA THR A 13 0.89 -10.63 6.63
C THR A 13 2.30 -11.20 6.88
N ILE A 14 3.00 -10.73 7.90
CA ILE A 14 4.34 -11.21 8.24
C ILE A 14 4.30 -12.69 8.61
N ALA A 15 3.35 -13.10 9.46
CA ALA A 15 3.19 -14.50 9.81
C ALA A 15 2.90 -15.40 8.60
N ALA A 16 2.08 -14.92 7.64
CA ALA A 16 1.81 -15.67 6.41
C ALA A 16 3.04 -15.75 5.50
N ILE A 17 3.86 -14.70 5.44
CA ILE A 17 5.13 -14.74 4.69
C ILE A 17 6.08 -15.75 5.31
N ASP A 18 6.27 -15.72 6.64
CA ASP A 18 7.14 -16.64 7.36
C ASP A 18 6.71 -18.09 7.17
N ASP A 19 5.40 -18.38 7.20
CA ASP A 19 4.85 -19.71 6.96
C ASP A 19 5.13 -20.18 5.54
N LEU A 20 4.91 -19.34 4.51
CA LEU A 20 5.21 -19.65 3.12
C LEU A 20 6.69 -19.90 2.89
N LEU A 21 7.57 -19.09 3.46
CA LEU A 21 9.02 -19.28 3.38
C LEU A 21 9.44 -20.58 4.08
N GLY A 22 8.83 -20.89 5.24
CA GLY A 22 9.04 -22.14 5.95
C GLY A 22 8.60 -23.38 5.15
N GLN A 23 7.66 -23.22 4.23
CA GLN A 23 7.22 -24.24 3.27
C GLN A 23 8.08 -24.28 1.99
N GLY A 24 9.08 -23.41 1.86
CA GLY A 24 10.01 -23.38 0.73
C GLY A 24 9.58 -22.47 -0.42
N ALA A 25 8.75 -21.47 -0.17
CA ALA A 25 8.47 -20.45 -1.18
C ALA A 25 9.74 -19.64 -1.50
N GLU A 26 10.03 -19.51 -2.78
CA GLU A 26 11.19 -18.76 -3.29
C GLU A 26 10.79 -17.41 -3.92
N LYS A 27 9.49 -17.13 -4.05
CA LYS A 27 8.91 -15.90 -4.62
C LYS A 27 7.58 -15.62 -3.96
N LEU A 28 7.19 -14.35 -3.91
CA LEU A 28 5.90 -13.92 -3.35
C LEU A 28 5.10 -13.12 -4.37
N ILE A 29 3.80 -13.34 -4.36
CA ILE A 29 2.82 -12.49 -5.06
C ILE A 29 1.88 -11.92 -4.03
N PHE A 30 1.85 -10.60 -3.91
CA PHE A 30 0.88 -9.86 -3.11
C PHE A 30 -0.30 -9.47 -3.97
N ASP A 31 -1.51 -9.82 -3.56
CA ASP A 31 -2.73 -9.39 -4.22
C ASP A 31 -3.41 -8.31 -3.36
N VAL A 32 -3.38 -7.06 -3.85
CA VAL A 32 -4.04 -5.90 -3.25
C VAL A 32 -5.12 -5.33 -4.18
N ARG A 33 -5.62 -6.13 -5.11
CA ARG A 33 -6.80 -5.76 -5.90
C ARG A 33 -8.00 -5.63 -4.97
N ASN A 34 -8.86 -4.65 -5.23
CA ASN A 34 -10.05 -4.32 -4.42
C ASN A 34 -9.73 -3.93 -2.96
N ASN A 35 -8.48 -3.68 -2.62
CA ASN A 35 -8.07 -3.28 -1.28
C ASN A 35 -8.31 -1.77 -1.07
N PRO A 36 -9.21 -1.36 -0.14
CA PRO A 36 -9.55 0.05 0.07
C PRO A 36 -8.46 0.84 0.82
N GLY A 37 -7.34 0.21 1.15
CA GLY A 37 -6.30 0.79 2.00
C GLY A 37 -6.51 0.48 3.48
N GLY A 38 -6.25 1.44 4.35
CA GLY A 38 -6.38 1.28 5.79
C GLY A 38 -5.37 2.11 6.58
N TYR A 39 -4.83 1.53 7.65
CA TYR A 39 -3.92 2.24 8.56
C TYR A 39 -2.51 2.36 8.00
N ALA A 40 -2.01 3.59 7.85
CA ALA A 40 -0.64 3.86 7.41
C ALA A 40 0.42 3.18 8.29
N LYS A 41 0.18 3.10 9.60
CA LYS A 41 1.09 2.40 10.53
C LYS A 41 1.24 0.90 10.25
N GLU A 42 0.19 0.26 9.75
CA GLU A 42 0.25 -1.16 9.37
C GLU A 42 0.96 -1.33 8.03
N LEU A 43 0.69 -0.43 7.06
CA LEU A 43 1.46 -0.35 5.82
C LEU A 43 2.96 -0.23 6.10
N VAL A 44 3.37 0.72 6.95
CA VAL A 44 4.78 0.96 7.31
C VAL A 44 5.43 -0.29 7.88
N LYS A 45 4.77 -1.02 8.81
CA LYS A 45 5.32 -2.25 9.38
C LYS A 45 5.51 -3.37 8.36
N VAL A 46 4.58 -3.51 7.40
CA VAL A 46 4.73 -4.51 6.33
C VAL A 46 5.87 -4.11 5.39
N LEU A 47 5.96 -2.84 5.05
CA LEU A 47 7.05 -2.34 4.19
C LEU A 47 8.42 -2.44 4.87
N ASP A 48 8.51 -2.16 6.16
CA ASP A 48 9.74 -2.31 6.96
C ASP A 48 10.28 -3.74 6.93
N TYR A 49 9.38 -4.74 7.05
CA TYR A 49 9.73 -6.15 6.94
C TYR A 49 10.23 -6.56 5.52
N LEU A 50 9.75 -5.89 4.47
CA LEU A 50 10.01 -6.27 3.08
C LEU A 50 11.16 -5.49 2.45
N LEU A 51 11.41 -4.25 2.86
CA LEU A 51 12.26 -3.30 2.16
C LEU A 51 13.58 -3.05 2.89
N PRO A 52 14.68 -2.85 2.16
CA PRO A 52 15.96 -2.48 2.77
C PRO A 52 15.89 -1.11 3.44
N GLU A 53 16.92 -0.78 4.22
CA GLU A 53 17.05 0.52 4.89
C GLU A 53 16.78 1.69 3.95
N GLY A 54 15.82 2.54 4.35
CA GLY A 54 15.47 3.72 3.59
C GLY A 54 14.14 4.34 3.99
N GLU A 55 13.74 5.38 3.24
CA GLU A 55 12.46 6.06 3.42
C GLU A 55 11.32 5.18 2.87
N LEU A 56 10.29 4.91 3.70
CA LEU A 56 9.16 4.06 3.31
C LEU A 56 7.95 4.88 2.85
N PHE A 57 7.67 5.94 3.60
CA PHE A 57 6.41 6.64 3.47
C PHE A 57 6.53 8.05 4.06
N ARG A 58 6.00 9.03 3.37
CA ARG A 58 6.04 10.42 3.80
C ARG A 58 4.65 11.03 3.85
N THR A 59 4.39 11.81 4.89
CA THR A 59 3.20 12.66 4.99
C THR A 59 3.60 14.12 5.07
N VAL A 60 2.84 14.97 4.39
CA VAL A 60 2.99 16.43 4.48
C VAL A 60 1.62 17.03 4.72
N ASP A 61 1.42 17.70 5.84
CA ASP A 61 0.17 18.39 6.14
C ASP A 61 0.09 19.77 5.43
N TYR A 62 -1.09 20.40 5.46
CA TYR A 62 -1.27 21.71 4.83
C TYR A 62 -0.56 22.86 5.56
N ALA A 63 -0.02 22.63 6.75
CA ALA A 63 0.87 23.57 7.44
C ALA A 63 2.34 23.39 7.04
N GLY A 64 2.65 22.38 6.19
CA GLY A 64 3.99 22.07 5.75
C GLY A 64 4.78 21.20 6.75
N LYS A 65 4.12 20.61 7.74
CA LYS A 65 4.77 19.66 8.64
C LYS A 65 4.91 18.32 7.96
N GLU A 66 6.12 17.82 7.93
CA GLU A 66 6.46 16.51 7.38
C GLU A 66 6.64 15.47 8.49
N ASN A 67 6.27 14.23 8.17
CA ASN A 67 6.68 13.02 8.89
C ASN A 67 7.14 12.00 7.87
N VAL A 68 8.29 11.36 8.14
CA VAL A 68 8.88 10.35 7.27
C VAL A 68 9.09 9.09 8.09
N ASP A 69 8.54 7.99 7.62
CA ASP A 69 8.73 6.66 8.18
C ASP A 69 9.86 5.96 7.40
N HIS A 70 10.73 5.24 8.10
CA HIS A 70 11.89 4.57 7.54
C HIS A 70 11.87 3.09 7.90
N SER A 71 12.48 2.28 7.03
CA SER A 71 12.87 0.90 7.31
C SER A 71 14.27 0.83 7.91
N ASP A 72 14.54 -0.28 8.57
CA ASP A 72 15.88 -0.67 8.98
C ASP A 72 16.58 -1.52 7.90
N ALA A 73 17.72 -2.14 8.25
CA ALA A 73 18.51 -2.94 7.31
C ALA A 73 18.03 -4.39 7.18
N ASP A 74 17.12 -4.83 8.04
CA ASP A 74 16.60 -6.19 8.02
C ASP A 74 15.46 -6.27 6.99
N CYS A 75 15.67 -6.94 5.87
CA CYS A 75 14.69 -7.03 4.77
C CYS A 75 14.61 -8.42 4.18
N LEU A 76 13.56 -8.64 3.40
CA LEU A 76 13.35 -9.89 2.68
C LEU A 76 13.93 -9.78 1.26
N ASP A 77 14.96 -10.58 0.97
CA ASP A 77 15.62 -10.62 -0.35
C ASP A 77 15.11 -11.80 -1.19
N ILE A 78 13.89 -11.68 -1.72
CA ILE A 78 13.30 -12.62 -2.69
C ILE A 78 12.51 -11.88 -3.76
N PRO A 79 12.35 -12.43 -4.98
CA PRO A 79 11.56 -11.82 -6.03
C PRO A 79 10.07 -11.69 -5.64
N MET A 80 9.48 -10.53 -5.90
CA MET A 80 8.09 -10.23 -5.57
C MET A 80 7.33 -9.65 -6.75
N ALA A 81 6.00 -9.79 -6.72
CA ALA A 81 5.08 -9.07 -7.59
C ALA A 81 3.87 -8.59 -6.79
N VAL A 82 3.27 -7.49 -7.23
CA VAL A 82 2.05 -6.93 -6.62
C VAL A 82 0.96 -6.81 -7.66
N LEU A 83 -0.19 -7.43 -7.39
CA LEU A 83 -1.38 -7.32 -8.24
C LEU A 83 -2.23 -6.14 -7.78
N VAL A 84 -2.58 -5.27 -8.71
CA VAL A 84 -3.38 -4.05 -8.47
C VAL A 84 -4.51 -3.92 -9.48
N ASN A 85 -5.56 -3.16 -9.13
CA ASN A 85 -6.63 -2.75 -10.05
C ASN A 85 -7.15 -1.35 -9.73
N GLY A 86 -8.18 -0.90 -10.46
CA GLY A 86 -8.80 0.40 -10.25
C GLY A 86 -9.39 0.62 -8.85
N ASP A 87 -9.67 -0.46 -8.12
CA ASP A 87 -10.18 -0.47 -6.75
C ASP A 87 -9.09 -0.71 -5.68
N SER A 88 -7.82 -0.63 -6.07
CA SER A 88 -6.71 -0.50 -5.12
C SER A 88 -6.58 0.95 -4.69
N TYR A 89 -6.77 1.24 -3.38
CA TYR A 89 -6.82 2.61 -2.85
C TYR A 89 -5.78 2.86 -1.76
N SER A 90 -5.30 4.11 -1.66
CA SER A 90 -4.60 4.60 -0.47
C SER A 90 -3.40 3.72 -0.06
N ALA A 91 -3.42 3.10 1.14
CA ALA A 91 -2.33 2.25 1.62
C ALA A 91 -1.95 1.14 0.63
N ALA A 92 -2.92 0.58 -0.11
CA ALA A 92 -2.66 -0.43 -1.13
C ALA A 92 -1.83 0.13 -2.30
N GLU A 93 -2.09 1.38 -2.70
CA GLU A 93 -1.32 2.05 -3.73
C GLU A 93 0.10 2.35 -3.26
N PHE A 94 0.26 2.86 -2.03
CA PHE A 94 1.58 3.17 -1.46
C PHE A 94 2.39 1.90 -1.18
N PHE A 95 1.74 0.77 -0.85
CA PHE A 95 2.37 -0.53 -0.76
C PHE A 95 3.00 -0.93 -2.10
N ALA A 96 2.22 -0.93 -3.17
CA ALA A 96 2.71 -1.28 -4.50
C ALA A 96 3.78 -0.29 -5.00
N ALA A 97 3.57 1.03 -4.79
CA ALA A 97 4.54 2.06 -5.17
C ALA A 97 5.89 1.88 -4.48
N ALA A 98 5.90 1.62 -3.17
CA ALA A 98 7.14 1.47 -2.42
C ALA A 98 7.94 0.25 -2.91
N LEU A 99 7.29 -0.91 -3.10
CA LEU A 99 7.95 -2.11 -3.60
C LEU A 99 8.52 -1.93 -5.01
N SER A 100 7.77 -1.27 -5.92
CA SER A 100 8.25 -0.95 -7.26
C SER A 100 9.39 0.08 -7.24
N GLU A 101 9.28 1.14 -6.44
CA GLU A 101 10.32 2.19 -6.36
C GLU A 101 11.64 1.68 -5.78
N TYR A 102 11.60 0.69 -4.90
CA TYR A 102 12.80 -0.03 -4.42
C TYR A 102 13.32 -1.07 -5.41
N GLY A 103 12.53 -1.39 -6.45
CA GLY A 103 12.91 -2.38 -7.47
C GLY A 103 12.86 -3.83 -6.97
N VAL A 104 12.10 -4.10 -5.91
CA VAL A 104 11.96 -5.44 -5.33
C VAL A 104 10.72 -6.18 -5.82
N ALA A 105 9.76 -5.48 -6.46
CA ALA A 105 8.58 -6.09 -7.05
C ALA A 105 8.16 -5.40 -8.34
N ASP A 106 7.63 -6.19 -9.29
CA ASP A 106 6.89 -5.68 -10.43
C ASP A 106 5.43 -5.45 -10.04
N VAL A 107 4.85 -4.32 -10.43
CA VAL A 107 3.42 -4.02 -10.29
C VAL A 107 2.68 -4.49 -11.53
N VAL A 108 1.67 -5.34 -11.35
CA VAL A 108 0.94 -6.00 -12.43
C VAL A 108 -0.56 -5.74 -12.29
N GLY A 109 -1.24 -5.42 -13.38
CA GLY A 109 -2.69 -5.27 -13.42
C GLY A 109 -3.16 -3.99 -14.09
N GLU A 110 -4.07 -3.27 -13.45
CA GLU A 110 -4.67 -2.03 -13.97
C GLU A 110 -4.26 -0.82 -13.13
N LYS A 111 -4.41 0.38 -13.73
CA LYS A 111 -4.13 1.64 -13.07
C LYS A 111 -4.97 1.80 -11.80
N THR A 112 -4.34 2.19 -10.69
CA THR A 112 -4.99 2.35 -9.40
C THR A 112 -5.77 3.67 -9.27
N CYS A 113 -6.53 3.83 -8.20
CA CYS A 113 -7.49 4.92 -7.98
C CYS A 113 -6.86 6.32 -7.89
N GLY A 114 -5.71 6.47 -7.23
CA GLY A 114 -5.09 7.77 -7.00
C GLY A 114 -5.52 8.47 -5.70
N LYS A 115 -5.77 7.73 -4.63
CA LYS A 115 -6.08 8.30 -3.31
C LYS A 115 -4.81 8.62 -2.52
N GLY A 116 -4.33 9.85 -2.63
CA GLY A 116 -3.08 10.31 -2.01
C GLY A 116 -3.25 11.36 -0.88
N TYR A 117 -4.44 11.48 -0.28
CA TYR A 117 -4.72 12.42 0.82
C TYR A 117 -5.00 11.66 2.12
N PHE A 118 -4.50 12.17 3.26
CA PHE A 118 -4.88 11.67 4.57
C PHE A 118 -5.92 12.56 5.25
N GLN A 119 -6.76 11.93 6.07
CA GLN A 119 -7.87 12.56 6.75
C GLN A 119 -7.69 12.47 8.26
N ASN A 120 -8.12 13.52 8.95
CA ASN A 120 -8.33 13.53 10.37
C ASN A 120 -9.83 13.65 10.68
N THR A 121 -10.26 12.87 11.67
CA THR A 121 -11.62 13.00 12.23
C THR A 121 -11.58 13.93 13.41
N ILE A 122 -12.27 15.07 13.30
CA ILE A 122 -12.35 16.09 14.33
C ILE A 122 -13.72 15.97 15.02
N ARG A 123 -13.71 15.67 16.32
CA ARG A 123 -14.95 15.64 17.12
C ARG A 123 -15.43 17.06 17.42
N LEU A 124 -16.71 17.31 17.26
CA LEU A 124 -17.36 18.59 17.56
C LEU A 124 -17.99 18.57 18.95
N SER A 125 -18.31 19.76 19.47
CA SER A 125 -18.84 19.93 20.83
C SER A 125 -20.25 19.37 21.05
N ASP A 126 -20.98 19.15 19.95
CA ASP A 126 -22.34 18.57 19.97
C ASP A 126 -22.31 17.01 19.89
N GLY A 127 -21.12 16.38 19.90
CA GLY A 127 -20.93 14.95 19.80
C GLY A 127 -20.84 14.40 18.37
N SER A 128 -21.06 15.23 17.36
CA SER A 128 -20.81 14.88 15.96
C SER A 128 -19.32 14.89 15.62
N ALA A 129 -18.96 14.48 14.41
CA ALA A 129 -17.60 14.53 13.94
C ALA A 129 -17.52 14.91 12.46
N VAL A 130 -16.43 15.55 12.05
CA VAL A 130 -16.15 15.88 10.65
C VAL A 130 -14.83 15.25 10.23
N GLY A 131 -14.82 14.58 9.07
CA GLY A 131 -13.61 14.07 8.41
C GLY A 131 -13.09 15.09 7.42
N LEU A 132 -11.86 15.55 7.62
CA LEU A 132 -11.21 16.52 6.74
C LEU A 132 -9.92 15.95 6.17
N SER A 133 -9.68 16.15 4.87
CA SER A 133 -8.36 15.94 4.27
C SER A 133 -7.43 17.04 4.77
N VAL A 134 -6.35 16.65 5.44
CA VAL A 134 -5.45 17.58 6.14
C VAL A 134 -4.02 17.58 5.60
N GLY A 135 -3.74 16.75 4.58
CA GLY A 135 -2.44 16.69 3.93
C GLY A 135 -2.37 15.62 2.87
N LYS A 136 -1.17 15.41 2.33
CA LYS A 136 -0.88 14.45 1.27
C LYS A 136 0.09 13.40 1.75
N TYR A 137 -0.02 12.23 1.13
CA TYR A 137 0.94 11.15 1.18
C TYR A 137 1.90 11.22 -0.01
N PHE A 138 3.12 10.76 0.22
CA PHE A 138 4.15 10.63 -0.80
C PHE A 138 4.84 9.28 -0.70
N THR A 139 5.23 8.73 -1.84
CA THR A 139 6.02 7.51 -1.96
C THR A 139 7.46 7.73 -1.47
N PRO A 140 8.27 6.68 -1.32
CA PRO A 140 9.69 6.80 -0.96
C PRO A 140 10.46 7.80 -1.83
N LYS A 141 10.18 7.84 -3.14
CA LYS A 141 10.80 8.81 -4.06
C LYS A 141 10.13 10.19 -4.07
N GLY A 142 9.22 10.46 -3.14
CA GLY A 142 8.55 11.76 -3.01
C GLY A 142 7.47 12.03 -4.07
N VAL A 143 6.90 10.98 -4.68
CA VAL A 143 5.82 11.11 -5.66
C VAL A 143 4.47 11.15 -4.97
N SER A 144 3.63 12.12 -5.30
CA SER A 144 2.24 12.16 -4.84
C SER A 144 1.35 11.36 -5.78
N LEU A 145 0.62 10.39 -5.25
CA LEU A 145 -0.34 9.58 -6.02
C LEU A 145 -1.72 10.24 -6.12
N ALA A 146 -1.93 11.41 -5.47
CA ALA A 146 -3.22 12.08 -5.41
C ALA A 146 -3.77 12.46 -6.80
N GLY A 147 -4.87 11.84 -7.21
CA GLY A 147 -5.52 12.04 -8.51
C GLY A 147 -4.79 11.40 -9.69
N VAL A 148 -3.67 10.71 -9.45
CA VAL A 148 -2.84 10.10 -10.50
C VAL A 148 -2.89 8.58 -10.42
N GLY A 149 -2.74 8.01 -9.21
CA GLY A 149 -2.59 6.57 -8.99
C GLY A 149 -1.24 6.02 -9.48
N ILE A 150 -1.13 4.70 -9.49
CA ILE A 150 0.01 3.97 -10.02
C ILE A 150 -0.36 3.43 -11.39
N THR A 151 0.52 3.60 -12.37
CA THR A 151 0.46 2.84 -13.61
C THR A 151 1.30 1.58 -13.42
N PRO A 152 0.73 0.37 -13.59
CA PRO A 152 1.47 -0.87 -13.45
C PRO A 152 2.66 -0.97 -14.41
N ASP A 153 3.72 -1.68 -14.00
CA ASP A 153 4.85 -2.02 -14.86
C ASP A 153 4.41 -2.98 -15.98
N VAL A 154 3.48 -3.89 -15.63
CA VAL A 154 2.84 -4.80 -16.58
C VAL A 154 1.34 -4.56 -16.57
N VAL A 155 0.81 -3.92 -17.61
CA VAL A 155 -0.63 -3.68 -17.75
C VAL A 155 -1.33 -4.95 -18.22
N VAL A 156 -2.25 -5.45 -17.40
CA VAL A 156 -3.12 -6.59 -17.71
C VAL A 156 -4.56 -6.11 -17.60
N PRO A 157 -5.21 -5.74 -18.70
CA PRO A 157 -6.60 -5.35 -18.66
C PRO A 157 -7.49 -6.55 -18.29
N VAL A 158 -8.45 -6.31 -17.39
CA VAL A 158 -9.44 -7.32 -17.00
C VAL A 158 -10.71 -7.04 -17.79
N ASP A 159 -11.19 -8.01 -18.56
CA ASP A 159 -12.48 -7.91 -19.23
C ASP A 159 -13.65 -8.05 -18.22
N GLU A 160 -14.85 -7.60 -18.59
CA GLU A 160 -16.02 -7.63 -17.70
C GLU A 160 -16.36 -9.05 -17.21
N GLU A 161 -16.15 -10.07 -18.03
CA GLU A 161 -16.45 -11.46 -17.68
C GLU A 161 -15.46 -11.99 -16.62
N THR A 162 -14.18 -11.62 -16.74
CA THR A 162 -13.13 -11.97 -15.78
C THR A 162 -13.26 -11.15 -14.49
N ALA A 163 -13.70 -9.89 -14.57
CA ALA A 163 -13.93 -9.04 -13.40
C ALA A 163 -14.95 -9.67 -12.47
N ASP A 164 -16.09 -10.14 -12.99
CA ASP A 164 -17.13 -10.81 -12.20
C ASP A 164 -16.62 -12.08 -11.50
N ALA A 165 -15.66 -12.80 -12.09
CA ALA A 165 -15.06 -14.00 -11.50
C ALA A 165 -14.06 -13.70 -10.36
N ILE A 166 -13.53 -12.48 -10.29
CA ILE A 166 -12.58 -12.04 -9.23
C ILE A 166 -13.33 -11.61 -7.95
N TYR A 167 -14.62 -11.27 -8.05
CA TYR A 167 -15.46 -10.81 -6.93
C TYR A 167 -16.16 -11.96 -6.16
N TYR A 168 -15.93 -13.21 -6.52
CA TYR A 168 -16.46 -14.41 -5.87
C TYR A 168 -15.27 -15.35 -5.58
#